data_0a83df61f06301d40d6e5b7a67a2bc14
#
_entry.id   0a83df61f06301d40d6e5b7a67a2bc14
#
_cell.length_a   1.000
_cell.length_b   1.000
_cell.length_c   1.000
_cell.angle_alpha   90.00
_cell.angle_beta   90.00
_cell.angle_gamma   90.00
#
_symmetry.space_group_name_H-M   'P 1'
#
loop_
_entity.id
_entity.type
_entity.pdbx_description
1 polymer ?
#
loop_
_entity_poly.entity_id
_entity_poly.type
_entity_poly.pdbx_seq_one_letter_code
_entity_poly.pdbx_strand_id
1 'polypeptide(L)'
;MCNNQNECNNCIMEILKVINVLQSNACPDNCLQSCDRPALGGGPNCIICNTRPIMLYTCGSNGTALSMPTSRAEAAGDTSNVFRVEKVDGCCCTCRVLTPNTETGATYPYLSTDSLFTINANCICCIRCLNDTYVECV
;
A
#
# COMPACT_ATOMS: atom_id res chain seq x y z
N MET A 1 -21.20 -5.30 -10.93
CA MET A 1 -20.71 -4.49 -12.06
C MET A 1 -20.99 -3.04 -11.78
N CYS A 2 -20.00 -2.19 -11.93
CA CYS A 2 -20.22 -0.76 -11.76
C CYS A 2 -21.10 -0.27 -12.92
N ASN A 3 -22.27 0.24 -12.60
CA ASN A 3 -23.19 0.76 -13.61
C ASN A 3 -22.69 2.07 -14.22
N ASN A 4 -21.86 2.77 -13.52
CA ASN A 4 -21.10 3.92 -14.01
C ASN A 4 -19.66 3.50 -14.13
N GLN A 5 -19.08 3.68 -15.29
CA GLN A 5 -17.69 3.30 -15.53
C GLN A 5 -16.70 4.03 -14.61
N ASN A 6 -17.15 5.09 -13.97
CA ASN A 6 -16.31 5.92 -13.11
C ASN A 6 -16.61 5.77 -11.62
N GLU A 7 -17.62 4.98 -11.27
CA GLU A 7 -17.96 4.79 -9.86
C GLU A 7 -17.98 3.33 -9.50
N CYS A 8 -17.30 3.02 -8.45
CA CYS A 8 -17.26 1.70 -7.87
C CYS A 8 -17.81 1.78 -6.46
N ASN A 9 -19.01 1.23 -6.28
CA ASN A 9 -19.74 1.34 -5.01
C ASN A 9 -19.61 0.06 -4.20
N ASN A 10 -18.41 -0.23 -3.73
CA ASN A 10 -18.22 -1.31 -2.76
C ASN A 10 -17.38 -0.84 -1.58
N CYS A 11 -17.53 -1.55 -0.46
CA CYS A 11 -16.82 -1.16 0.76
C CYS A 11 -15.29 -1.28 0.62
N ILE A 12 -14.82 -2.19 -0.20
CA ILE A 12 -13.38 -2.36 -0.43
C ILE A 12 -12.82 -1.13 -1.12
N MET A 13 -13.51 -0.63 -2.13
CA MET A 13 -13.06 0.56 -2.85
C MET A 13 -13.03 1.79 -1.93
N GLU A 14 -14.01 1.92 -1.06
CA GLU A 14 -14.03 3.02 -0.10
C GLU A 14 -12.82 2.96 0.83
N ILE A 15 -12.48 1.77 1.31
CA ILE A 15 -11.30 1.58 2.16
C ILE A 15 -10.02 1.93 1.39
N LEU A 16 -9.90 1.47 0.14
CA LEU A 16 -8.73 1.76 -0.68
C LEU A 16 -8.59 3.26 -0.93
N LYS A 17 -9.67 3.96 -1.17
CA LYS A 17 -9.66 5.43 -1.33
C LYS A 17 -9.19 6.12 -0.07
N VAL A 18 -9.68 5.71 1.09
CA VAL A 18 -9.26 6.27 2.37
C VAL A 18 -7.78 6.05 2.60
N ILE A 19 -7.28 4.86 2.35
CA ILE A 19 -5.86 4.55 2.49
C ILE A 19 -5.03 5.43 1.56
N ASN A 20 -5.47 5.58 0.31
CA ASN A 20 -4.76 6.40 -0.66
C ASN A 20 -4.66 7.86 -0.21
N VAL A 21 -5.75 8.40 0.32
CA VAL A 21 -5.78 9.78 0.84
C VAL A 21 -4.85 9.91 2.04
N LEU A 22 -4.90 8.98 2.98
CA LEU A 22 -4.05 9.01 4.16
C LEU A 22 -2.57 8.98 3.77
N GLN A 23 -2.21 8.12 2.83
CA GLN A 23 -0.82 8.03 2.37
C GLN A 23 -0.38 9.27 1.59
N SER A 24 -1.28 9.87 0.83
CA SER A 24 -0.99 11.11 0.08
C SER A 24 -0.77 12.29 0.99
N ASN A 25 -1.40 12.29 2.16
CA ASN A 25 -1.23 13.33 3.16
C ASN A 25 -0.12 13.04 4.16
N ALA A 26 0.52 11.88 4.03
CA ALA A 26 1.70 11.59 4.82
C ALA A 26 2.80 12.59 4.46
N CYS A 27 3.59 12.95 5.46
CA CYS A 27 4.62 13.94 5.26
C CYS A 27 5.66 13.41 4.26
N PRO A 28 5.78 14.01 3.07
CA PRO A 28 6.85 13.61 2.17
C PRO A 28 8.21 14.02 2.74
N ASP A 29 9.27 13.46 2.19
CA ASP A 29 10.62 13.69 2.70
C ASP A 29 10.95 15.18 2.84
N ASN A 30 10.46 16.01 1.93
CA ASN A 30 10.69 17.43 2.00
C ASN A 30 9.99 18.12 3.17
N CYS A 31 8.97 17.51 3.74
CA CYS A 31 8.34 18.05 4.94
C CYS A 31 9.27 18.03 6.14
N LEU A 32 10.22 17.12 6.14
CA LEU A 32 11.19 17.02 7.23
C LEU A 32 12.17 18.19 7.23
N GLN A 33 12.32 18.84 6.10
CA GLN A 33 13.27 19.93 5.90
C GLN A 33 12.59 21.29 5.91
N SER A 34 11.29 21.34 6.01
CA SER A 34 10.55 22.58 5.96
C SER A 34 10.55 23.29 7.30
N CYS A 35 10.79 24.61 7.26
CA CYS A 35 10.79 25.41 8.46
C CYS A 35 9.39 25.65 9.04
N ASP A 36 8.36 25.44 8.27
CA ASP A 36 6.99 25.61 8.69
C ASP A 36 6.36 24.33 9.24
N ARG A 37 7.17 23.35 9.50
CA ARG A 37 6.75 22.10 10.09
C ARG A 37 6.03 22.36 11.41
N PRO A 38 4.83 21.79 11.61
CA PRO A 38 4.02 22.12 12.79
C PRO A 38 4.55 21.57 14.10
N ALA A 39 5.54 20.68 14.06
CA ALA A 39 6.09 20.08 15.27
C ALA A 39 7.60 20.21 15.28
N LEU A 40 8.16 20.53 16.45
CA LEU A 40 9.59 20.58 16.65
C LEU A 40 10.18 19.17 16.70
N GLY A 41 11.30 19.08 16.04
CA GLY A 41 12.15 17.90 16.14
C GLY A 41 11.36 16.63 15.97
N GLY A 42 11.71 15.72 16.56
CA GLY A 42 11.04 14.50 16.43
C GLY A 42 10.15 14.19 17.59
N GLY A 43 9.20 14.92 17.84
CA GLY A 43 8.22 14.48 18.82
C GLY A 43 7.89 13.01 18.65
N PRO A 44 7.33 12.36 19.65
CA PRO A 44 7.06 10.91 19.59
C PRO A 44 6.18 10.51 18.41
N ASN A 45 5.53 11.47 17.80
CA ASN A 45 4.70 11.25 16.62
C ASN A 45 5.43 11.51 15.32
N CYS A 46 6.72 11.73 15.38
CA CYS A 46 7.56 11.84 14.21
C CYS A 46 7.88 10.49 13.58
N ILE A 47 7.26 9.48 14.04
CA ILE A 47 7.22 8.25 13.29
C ILE A 47 6.41 8.56 12.06
N ILE A 48 7.13 8.82 11.02
CA ILE A 48 6.54 9.14 9.75
C ILE A 48 6.04 7.83 9.18
N CYS A 49 4.76 7.60 9.39
CA CYS A 49 4.11 6.49 8.72
C CYS A 49 3.60 7.03 7.39
N ASN A 50 4.13 6.52 6.30
CA ASN A 50 3.68 6.89 4.97
C ASN A 50 2.90 5.78 4.28
N THR A 51 2.73 4.66 4.94
CA THR A 51 2.18 3.46 4.33
C THR A 51 1.29 2.73 5.32
N ARG A 52 0.12 2.34 4.84
CA ARG A 52 -0.72 1.33 5.49
C ARG A 52 -0.65 0.07 4.65
N PRO A 53 0.22 -0.88 5.01
CA PRO A 53 0.35 -2.10 4.24
C PRO A 53 -0.96 -2.90 4.28
N ILE A 54 -1.29 -3.52 3.18
CA ILE A 54 -2.52 -4.30 3.06
C ILE A 54 -2.23 -5.68 2.49
N MET A 55 -3.13 -6.60 2.81
CA MET A 55 -3.23 -7.90 2.17
C MET A 55 -4.59 -7.98 1.50
N LEU A 56 -4.62 -8.57 0.33
CA LEU A 56 -5.83 -8.68 -0.48
C LEU A 56 -6.20 -10.14 -0.67
N TYR A 57 -7.50 -10.42 -0.60
CA TYR A 57 -8.03 -11.75 -0.82
C TYR A 57 -9.05 -11.65 -1.94
N THR A 58 -8.77 -12.34 -3.02
CA THR A 58 -9.67 -12.34 -4.18
C THR A 58 -10.79 -13.35 -3.98
N CYS A 59 -11.91 -13.11 -4.66
CA CYS A 59 -13.02 -14.03 -4.64
C CYS A 59 -12.59 -15.35 -5.29
N GLY A 60 -12.88 -16.46 -4.63
CA GLY A 60 -12.49 -17.77 -5.13
C GLY A 60 -11.09 -18.24 -4.74
N SER A 61 -10.40 -17.47 -3.91
CA SER A 61 -9.02 -17.84 -3.48
C SER A 61 -8.99 -18.86 -2.34
N ASN A 62 -10.12 -19.31 -1.83
CA ASN A 62 -10.22 -20.22 -0.70
C ASN A 62 -9.51 -19.71 0.56
N GLY A 63 -9.57 -18.41 0.79
CA GLY A 63 -8.94 -17.81 1.97
C GLY A 63 -7.45 -17.58 1.86
N THR A 64 -6.87 -17.79 0.68
CA THR A 64 -5.44 -17.55 0.46
C THR A 64 -5.23 -16.09 0.01
N ALA A 65 -4.28 -15.42 0.64
CA ALA A 65 -3.94 -14.06 0.26
C ALA A 65 -3.35 -14.01 -1.15
N LEU A 66 -3.70 -12.96 -1.88
CA LEU A 66 -3.11 -12.70 -3.19
C LEU A 66 -1.59 -12.52 -3.04
N SER A 67 -0.83 -13.21 -3.87
CA SER A 67 0.62 -13.07 -3.93
C SER A 67 1.05 -12.59 -5.31
N MET A 68 2.00 -11.66 -5.32
CA MET A 68 2.51 -11.07 -6.55
C MET A 68 4.04 -11.10 -6.53
N PRO A 69 4.68 -11.18 -7.71
CA PRO A 69 6.15 -11.16 -7.77
C PRO A 69 6.74 -9.88 -7.17
N THR A 70 7.90 -10.00 -6.56
CA THR A 70 8.60 -8.86 -5.98
C THR A 70 9.48 -8.11 -6.96
N SER A 71 9.62 -8.62 -8.18
CA SER A 71 10.45 -8.00 -9.22
C SER A 71 9.66 -7.87 -10.51
N ARG A 72 9.81 -6.72 -11.19
CA ARG A 72 9.25 -6.56 -12.53
C ARG A 72 10.14 -7.20 -13.61
N ALA A 73 11.38 -7.55 -13.28
CA ALA A 73 12.30 -8.11 -14.24
C ALA A 73 12.04 -9.58 -14.54
N GLU A 74 11.34 -10.27 -13.64
CA GLU A 74 11.12 -11.70 -13.75
C GLU A 74 9.63 -12.04 -13.64
N ALA A 75 9.17 -12.92 -14.51
CA ALA A 75 7.79 -13.40 -14.44
C ALA A 75 7.57 -14.38 -13.30
N ALA A 76 8.63 -15.03 -12.84
CA ALA A 76 8.61 -15.96 -11.73
C ALA A 76 9.78 -15.62 -10.79
N GLY A 77 9.64 -15.95 -9.53
CA GLY A 77 10.65 -15.66 -8.51
C GLY A 77 9.99 -15.50 -7.17
N ASP A 78 10.62 -14.72 -6.30
CA ASP A 78 10.07 -14.45 -4.99
C ASP A 78 8.76 -13.69 -5.13
N THR A 79 7.82 -14.02 -4.24
CA THR A 79 6.52 -13.37 -4.18
C THR A 79 6.28 -12.77 -2.79
N SER A 80 5.38 -11.80 -2.74
CA SER A 80 4.94 -11.23 -1.48
C SER A 80 3.42 -11.03 -1.53
N ASN A 81 2.83 -11.06 -0.37
CA ASN A 81 1.40 -10.83 -0.21
C ASN A 81 1.10 -9.52 0.53
N VAL A 82 2.07 -8.65 0.66
CA VAL A 82 1.91 -7.35 1.31
C VAL A 82 2.07 -6.26 0.26
N PHE A 83 1.13 -5.32 0.24
CA PHE A 83 1.05 -4.31 -0.80
C PHE A 83 0.84 -2.91 -0.22
N ARG A 84 1.20 -1.92 -1.01
CA ARG A 84 0.94 -0.51 -0.73
C ARG A 84 0.06 0.06 -1.85
N VAL A 85 -1.00 0.74 -1.49
CA VAL A 85 -1.85 1.43 -2.47
C VAL A 85 -1.09 2.61 -3.04
N GLU A 86 -0.92 2.66 -4.35
CA GLU A 86 -0.26 3.77 -5.02
C GLU A 86 -1.24 4.70 -5.70
N LYS A 87 -2.29 4.15 -6.26
CA LYS A 87 -3.26 4.92 -7.04
C LYS A 87 -4.61 4.23 -7.04
N VAL A 88 -5.66 5.01 -6.93
CA VAL A 88 -7.03 4.53 -7.07
C VAL A 88 -7.70 5.32 -8.19
N ASP A 89 -8.25 4.63 -9.18
CA ASP A 89 -8.87 5.24 -10.34
C ASP A 89 -10.09 4.43 -10.74
N GLY A 90 -11.28 4.98 -10.48
CA GLY A 90 -12.53 4.27 -10.73
C GLY A 90 -12.61 2.98 -9.91
N CYS A 91 -12.73 1.87 -10.61
CA CYS A 91 -12.77 0.54 -10.00
C CYS A 91 -11.39 -0.12 -9.97
N CYS A 92 -10.35 0.58 -10.41
CA CYS A 92 -9.00 0.03 -10.49
C CYS A 92 -8.13 0.58 -9.38
N CYS A 93 -7.36 -0.29 -8.77
CA CYS A 93 -6.39 0.08 -7.75
C CYS A 93 -5.02 -0.41 -8.18
N THR A 94 -4.06 0.50 -8.21
CA THR A 94 -2.67 0.16 -8.49
C THR A 94 -1.93 0.03 -7.18
N CYS A 95 -1.28 -1.09 -6.99
CA CYS A 95 -0.56 -1.42 -5.76
C CYS A 95 0.90 -1.69 -6.06
N ARG A 96 1.75 -1.31 -5.13
CA ARG A 96 3.17 -1.67 -5.12
C ARG A 96 3.35 -2.88 -4.22
N VAL A 97 4.14 -3.82 -4.68
CA VAL A 97 4.48 -4.99 -3.89
C VAL A 97 5.56 -4.61 -2.88
N LEU A 98 5.34 -4.95 -1.62
CA LEU A 98 6.31 -4.75 -0.55
C LEU A 98 6.91 -6.08 -0.16
N THR A 99 8.21 -6.10 0.11
CA THR A 99 8.88 -7.30 0.56
C THR A 99 9.29 -7.14 2.02
N PRO A 100 9.29 -8.21 2.82
CA PRO A 100 9.76 -8.12 4.19
C PRO A 100 11.22 -7.71 4.26
N ASN A 101 11.54 -6.82 5.19
CA ASN A 101 12.92 -6.43 5.44
C ASN A 101 13.54 -7.44 6.41
N THR A 102 14.43 -8.27 5.88
CA THR A 102 15.04 -9.36 6.64
C THR A 102 16.40 -8.99 7.26
N GLU A 103 16.82 -7.74 7.14
CA GLU A 103 18.06 -7.31 7.73
C GLU A 103 17.99 -7.35 9.24
N THR A 104 19.08 -7.82 9.87
CA THR A 104 19.21 -7.83 11.33
C THR A 104 19.22 -6.39 11.84
N GLY A 105 18.32 -6.08 12.78
CA GLY A 105 18.22 -4.73 13.33
C GLY A 105 17.51 -3.75 12.42
N ALA A 106 16.75 -4.23 11.43
CA ALA A 106 16.01 -3.37 10.52
C ALA A 106 15.05 -2.46 11.29
N THR A 107 15.07 -1.18 10.94
CA THR A 107 14.19 -0.19 11.56
C THR A 107 12.75 -0.32 11.03
N TYR A 108 12.61 -0.70 9.79
CA TYR A 108 11.31 -0.78 9.12
C TYR A 108 11.03 -2.20 8.66
N PRO A 109 9.78 -2.67 8.80
CA PRO A 109 9.46 -4.08 8.51
C PRO A 109 9.42 -4.43 7.04
N TYR A 110 9.28 -3.43 6.14
CA TYR A 110 9.10 -3.68 4.71
C TYR A 110 10.02 -2.82 3.88
N LEU A 111 10.40 -3.37 2.71
CA LEU A 111 11.11 -2.65 1.66
C LEU A 111 10.19 -2.48 0.46
N SER A 112 10.32 -1.35 -0.23
CA SER A 112 9.61 -1.17 -1.48
C SER A 112 10.28 -1.94 -2.61
N THR A 113 9.49 -2.30 -3.61
CA THR A 113 9.98 -2.92 -4.83
C THR A 113 9.53 -2.11 -6.02
N ASP A 114 10.06 -2.42 -7.17
CA ASP A 114 9.64 -1.83 -8.44
C ASP A 114 8.45 -2.56 -9.07
N SER A 115 7.92 -3.56 -8.39
CA SER A 115 6.81 -4.37 -8.88
C SER A 115 5.49 -3.72 -8.54
N LEU A 116 4.72 -3.40 -9.55
CA LEU A 116 3.41 -2.78 -9.44
C LEU A 116 2.39 -3.64 -10.18
N PHE A 117 1.18 -3.66 -9.68
CA PHE A 117 0.08 -4.31 -10.37
C PHE A 117 -1.21 -3.51 -10.20
N THR A 118 -2.12 -3.69 -11.13
CA THR A 118 -3.43 -3.06 -11.08
C THR A 118 -4.48 -4.14 -10.95
N ILE A 119 -5.38 -3.97 -9.99
CA ILE A 119 -6.43 -4.93 -9.73
C ILE A 119 -7.79 -4.23 -9.79
N ASN A 120 -8.78 -4.94 -10.30
CA ASN A 120 -10.16 -4.48 -10.25
C ASN A 120 -10.72 -4.75 -8.85
N ALA A 121 -11.18 -3.70 -8.19
CA ALA A 121 -11.70 -3.80 -6.83
C ALA A 121 -12.88 -4.75 -6.71
N ASN A 122 -13.60 -5.00 -7.79
CA ASN A 122 -14.70 -5.98 -7.78
C ASN A 122 -14.21 -7.42 -7.62
N CYS A 123 -12.93 -7.67 -7.85
CA CYS A 123 -12.33 -8.99 -7.65
C CYS A 123 -11.84 -9.22 -6.23
N ILE A 124 -11.86 -8.19 -5.40
CA ILE A 124 -11.39 -8.27 -4.02
C ILE A 124 -12.58 -8.55 -3.12
N CYS A 125 -12.55 -9.65 -2.40
CA CYS A 125 -13.59 -10.00 -1.44
C CYS A 125 -13.23 -9.62 -0.02
N CYS A 126 -11.95 -9.51 0.30
CA CYS A 126 -11.49 -9.18 1.65
C CYS A 126 -10.21 -8.35 1.56
N ILE A 127 -10.13 -7.34 2.41
CA ILE A 127 -8.92 -6.57 2.60
C ILE A 127 -8.54 -6.63 4.08
N ARG A 128 -7.25 -6.81 4.33
CA ARG A 128 -6.71 -6.78 5.67
C ARG A 128 -5.66 -5.69 5.73
N CYS A 129 -5.81 -4.77 6.68
CA CYS A 129 -4.81 -3.72 6.91
C CYS A 129 -3.84 -4.17 7.99
N LEU A 130 -2.56 -3.98 7.72
CA LEU A 130 -1.50 -4.22 8.68
C LEU A 130 -1.15 -2.92 9.40
N ASN A 131 -0.19 -2.98 10.33
CA ASN A 131 0.20 -1.80 11.08
C ASN A 131 0.83 -0.75 10.18
N ASP A 132 0.41 0.50 10.38
CA ASP A 132 1.01 1.62 9.67
C ASP A 132 2.51 1.68 9.93
N THR A 133 3.27 2.00 8.89
CA THR A 133 4.71 2.02 8.96
C THR A 133 5.30 2.99 7.94
N TYR A 134 6.60 3.16 8.01
CA TYR A 134 7.35 3.89 7.00
C TYR A 134 7.98 2.91 6.01
N VAL A 135 7.88 3.24 4.73
CA VAL A 135 8.54 2.52 3.65
C VAL A 135 9.35 3.52 2.85
N GLU A 136 10.62 3.24 2.63
CA GLU A 136 11.50 4.13 1.87
C GLU A 136 11.18 4.08 0.38
N CYS A 137 11.41 5.18 -0.29
CA CYS A 137 11.34 5.28 -1.76
C CYS A 137 9.94 5.01 -2.35
N VAL A 138 8.93 5.44 -1.64
CA VAL A 138 7.56 5.35 -2.16
C VAL A 138 6.94 6.72 -2.36
#